data_e81f836033f3289618844a158b58a4f7
#
_entry.id   e81f836033f3289618844a158b58a4f7
#
_cell.length_a   1.000
_cell.length_b   1.000
_cell.length_c   1.000
_cell.angle_alpha   90.00
_cell.angle_beta   90.00
_cell.angle_gamma   90.00
#
_symmetry.space_group_name_H-M   'P 1'
#
loop_
_entity.id
_entity.type
_entity.pdbx_description
1 polymer ?
#
loop_
_entity_poly.entity_id
_entity_poly.type
_entity_poly.pdbx_seq_one_letter_code
_entity_poly.pdbx_strand_id
1 'polypeptide(L)'
;MTSTMSAILTLRQLFLATTIGGLLSFAFQSNLLAEVTIDPALPTYKVVPGLSGQIKSVGSDSMNSLMLLWTEKFKEKYKGVRTEVEGQGSSKAMPALIEGAASFGPMSRDAKPNEIADFEKKFGYKPVLLPTSIDLLAVYVHRDNPLESISMPEVDAIFSSTRKLGGEPIERWGQLGLKGDYENEAVAIFGRNAASGTYGYFKEKALGNGDFRDQVNEQPGSTAVIQSVGENRFAMGYSGIGYKTSAVKALKLAPKAGEPAIEPTDA
;
A
#
# COMPACT_ATOMS: atom_id res chain seq x y z
N MET A 1 -47.29 -63.62 -18.59
CA MET A 1 -46.82 -62.45 -19.33
C MET A 1 -47.59 -61.19 -18.94
N THR A 2 -47.57 -60.81 -17.67
CA THR A 2 -48.24 -59.57 -17.15
C THR A 2 -47.63 -59.11 -15.83
N SER A 3 -46.30 -58.86 -15.80
CA SER A 3 -45.67 -58.40 -14.57
C SER A 3 -44.47 -57.43 -14.79
N THR A 4 -44.26 -56.90 -15.99
CA THR A 4 -43.10 -56.09 -16.31
C THR A 4 -43.45 -54.67 -16.79
N MET A 5 -44.71 -54.27 -16.81
CA MET A 5 -45.12 -52.93 -17.28
C MET A 5 -45.48 -51.92 -16.17
N SER A 6 -45.52 -52.35 -14.91
CA SER A 6 -45.94 -51.48 -13.80
C SER A 6 -44.75 -50.79 -13.09
N ALA A 7 -43.52 -51.18 -13.35
CA ALA A 7 -42.34 -50.65 -12.68
C ALA A 7 -41.67 -49.44 -13.41
N ILE A 8 -42.09 -49.17 -14.67
CA ILE A 8 -41.46 -48.09 -15.48
C ILE A 8 -42.20 -46.75 -15.32
N LEU A 9 -43.44 -46.77 -14.86
CA LEU A 9 -44.23 -45.54 -14.71
C LEU A 9 -43.97 -44.77 -13.37
N THR A 10 -43.45 -45.46 -12.36
CA THR A 10 -43.17 -44.83 -11.04
C THR A 10 -41.80 -44.18 -10.97
N LEU A 11 -40.88 -44.48 -11.89
CA LEU A 11 -39.54 -43.88 -11.89
C LEU A 11 -39.50 -42.54 -12.70
N ARG A 12 -40.51 -42.24 -13.51
CA ARG A 12 -40.57 -40.96 -14.26
C ARG A 12 -41.18 -39.79 -13.50
N GLN A 13 -41.91 -40.05 -12.42
CA GLN A 13 -42.50 -38.99 -11.60
C GLN A 13 -41.63 -38.54 -10.45
N LEU A 14 -40.56 -39.27 -10.11
CA LEU A 14 -39.63 -38.88 -9.03
C LEU A 14 -38.45 -38.04 -9.55
N PHE A 15 -38.25 -37.92 -10.88
CA PHE A 15 -37.16 -37.12 -11.45
C PHE A 15 -37.61 -35.71 -11.88
N LEU A 16 -38.89 -35.35 -11.76
CA LEU A 16 -39.40 -34.04 -12.15
C LEU A 16 -39.60 -33.08 -10.94
N ALA A 17 -39.42 -33.56 -9.71
CA ALA A 17 -39.63 -32.77 -8.49
C ALA A 17 -38.31 -32.20 -7.87
N THR A 18 -37.15 -32.58 -8.40
CA THR A 18 -35.84 -32.17 -7.84
C THR A 18 -35.07 -31.14 -8.69
N THR A 19 -35.66 -30.67 -9.80
CA THR A 19 -34.99 -29.70 -10.67
C THR A 19 -35.57 -28.27 -10.60
N ILE A 20 -36.51 -27.99 -9.71
CA ILE A 20 -37.08 -26.63 -9.50
C ILE A 20 -36.58 -25.96 -8.21
N GLY A 21 -35.84 -26.70 -7.36
CA GLY A 21 -35.31 -26.17 -6.07
C GLY A 21 -33.91 -25.57 -6.15
N GLY A 22 -33.23 -25.57 -7.30
CA GLY A 22 -31.81 -25.22 -7.43
C GLY A 22 -31.52 -23.88 -8.14
N LEU A 23 -32.50 -23.06 -8.43
CA LEU A 23 -32.36 -21.81 -9.20
C LEU A 23 -32.78 -20.58 -8.41
N LEU A 24 -32.31 -20.46 -7.18
CA LEU A 24 -32.45 -19.21 -6.42
C LEU A 24 -31.27 -19.11 -5.45
N SER A 25 -30.30 -18.33 -5.81
CA SER A 25 -29.39 -17.51 -5.01
C SER A 25 -28.00 -17.42 -5.64
N PHE A 26 -27.88 -17.09 -6.91
CA PHE A 26 -26.77 -16.26 -7.33
C PHE A 26 -27.18 -14.81 -7.02
N ALA A 27 -27.10 -14.43 -5.76
CA ALA A 27 -27.03 -13.04 -5.40
C ALA A 27 -25.78 -12.48 -6.07
N PHE A 28 -25.99 -11.70 -7.13
CA PHE A 28 -24.99 -10.76 -7.61
C PHE A 28 -24.59 -9.91 -6.41
N GLN A 29 -23.47 -10.24 -5.77
CA GLN A 29 -22.72 -9.28 -4.99
C GLN A 29 -22.17 -8.29 -6.01
N SER A 30 -22.99 -7.30 -6.36
CA SER A 30 -22.50 -6.06 -6.92
C SER A 30 -21.49 -5.53 -5.90
N ASN A 31 -20.21 -5.65 -6.23
CA ASN A 31 -19.21 -4.80 -5.59
C ASN A 31 -19.69 -3.37 -5.86
N LEU A 32 -20.32 -2.77 -4.86
CA LEU A 32 -20.51 -1.34 -4.79
C LEU A 32 -19.11 -0.75 -4.67
N LEU A 33 -18.45 -0.58 -5.83
CA LEU A 33 -17.37 0.38 -5.93
C LEU A 33 -18.02 1.70 -5.52
N ALA A 34 -17.58 2.27 -4.42
CA ALA A 34 -18.03 3.60 -4.01
C ALA A 34 -17.83 4.52 -5.23
N GLU A 35 -18.93 5.02 -5.77
CA GLU A 35 -18.89 5.95 -6.90
C GLU A 35 -18.20 7.22 -6.40
N VAL A 36 -17.00 7.48 -6.93
CA VAL A 36 -16.26 8.69 -6.57
C VAL A 36 -17.05 9.88 -7.09
N THR A 37 -17.70 10.59 -6.19
CA THR A 37 -18.43 11.82 -6.52
C THR A 37 -17.41 12.92 -6.83
N ILE A 38 -17.34 13.31 -8.08
CA ILE A 38 -16.52 14.45 -8.50
C ILE A 38 -17.18 15.73 -8.02
N ASP A 39 -16.39 16.61 -7.38
CA ASP A 39 -16.87 17.92 -6.96
C ASP A 39 -17.47 18.68 -8.17
N PRO A 40 -18.76 19.02 -8.16
CA PRO A 40 -19.42 19.70 -9.26
C PRO A 40 -18.88 21.13 -9.50
N ALA A 41 -18.15 21.70 -8.56
CA ALA A 41 -17.47 23.00 -8.72
C ALA A 41 -16.18 22.91 -9.56
N LEU A 42 -15.65 21.68 -9.80
CA LEU A 42 -14.48 21.53 -10.64
C LEU A 42 -14.81 21.83 -12.11
N PRO A 43 -14.06 22.73 -12.76
CA PRO A 43 -14.31 23.07 -14.16
C PRO A 43 -14.01 21.87 -15.06
N THR A 44 -14.79 21.70 -16.10
CA THR A 44 -14.52 20.68 -17.12
C THR A 44 -13.16 20.94 -17.77
N TYR A 45 -12.30 19.93 -17.78
CA TYR A 45 -10.99 20.03 -18.41
C TYR A 45 -11.11 20.23 -19.93
N LYS A 46 -10.47 21.29 -20.44
CA LYS A 46 -10.42 21.59 -21.88
C LYS A 46 -9.07 21.17 -22.46
N VAL A 47 -9.11 20.28 -23.46
CA VAL A 47 -7.90 19.85 -24.16
C VAL A 47 -7.33 21.00 -24.97
N VAL A 48 -6.04 21.28 -24.83
CA VAL A 48 -5.31 22.25 -25.63
C VAL A 48 -4.71 21.54 -26.85
N PRO A 49 -5.08 21.91 -28.09
CA PRO A 49 -4.58 21.23 -29.27
C PRO A 49 -3.08 21.52 -29.52
N GLY A 50 -2.40 20.58 -30.20
CA GLY A 50 -1.02 20.80 -30.68
C GLY A 50 0.07 20.57 -29.63
N LEU A 51 -0.26 20.12 -28.42
CA LEU A 51 0.75 19.79 -27.41
C LEU A 51 1.53 18.53 -27.81
N SER A 52 2.87 18.64 -27.80
CA SER A 52 3.82 17.56 -28.02
C SER A 52 5.05 17.75 -27.15
N GLY A 53 5.85 16.72 -26.96
CA GLY A 53 7.07 16.76 -26.17
C GLY A 53 7.20 15.56 -25.25
N GLN A 54 8.03 15.72 -24.22
CA GLN A 54 8.28 14.67 -23.23
C GLN A 54 8.02 15.20 -21.82
N ILE A 55 7.37 14.39 -21.01
CA ILE A 55 7.18 14.58 -19.57
C ILE A 55 7.83 13.39 -18.87
N LYS A 56 8.79 13.66 -17.99
CA LYS A 56 9.44 12.65 -17.17
C LYS A 56 9.16 12.93 -15.69
N SER A 57 8.79 11.87 -14.97
CA SER A 57 8.54 11.86 -13.54
C SER A 57 9.54 10.93 -12.87
N VAL A 58 10.33 11.45 -11.92
CA VAL A 58 11.33 10.67 -11.17
C VAL A 58 11.15 10.95 -9.68
N GLY A 59 10.92 9.92 -8.88
CA GLY A 59 10.75 10.11 -7.44
C GLY A 59 10.13 8.94 -6.70
N SER A 60 9.14 9.22 -5.87
CA SER A 60 8.52 8.27 -4.95
C SER A 60 7.98 7.02 -5.64
N ASP A 61 8.40 5.85 -5.17
CA ASP A 61 7.77 4.57 -5.53
C ASP A 61 6.34 4.47 -4.98
N SER A 62 6.07 5.00 -3.78
CA SER A 62 4.72 5.00 -3.20
C SER A 62 3.69 5.73 -4.07
N MET A 63 4.11 6.76 -4.82
CA MET A 63 3.26 7.47 -5.77
C MET A 63 3.26 6.87 -7.18
N ASN A 64 4.03 5.83 -7.43
CA ASN A 64 4.28 5.32 -8.78
C ASN A 64 3.00 4.91 -9.49
N SER A 65 2.10 4.18 -8.81
CA SER A 65 0.81 3.75 -9.37
C SER A 65 -0.08 4.94 -9.74
N LEU A 66 -0.12 5.99 -8.91
CA LEU A 66 -0.87 7.21 -9.18
C LEU A 66 -0.29 7.96 -10.38
N MET A 67 1.03 8.10 -10.44
CA MET A 67 1.71 8.77 -11.56
C MET A 67 1.51 8.01 -12.87
N LEU A 68 1.55 6.68 -12.87
CA LEU A 68 1.27 5.85 -14.04
C LEU A 68 -0.16 6.05 -14.52
N LEU A 69 -1.14 6.02 -13.62
CA LEU A 69 -2.55 6.27 -13.96
C LEU A 69 -2.75 7.67 -14.57
N TRP A 70 -2.17 8.69 -13.98
CA TRP A 70 -2.27 10.06 -14.50
C TRP A 70 -1.61 10.21 -15.88
N THR A 71 -0.43 9.63 -16.07
CA THR A 71 0.25 9.70 -17.37
C THR A 71 -0.49 8.93 -18.45
N GLU A 72 -1.12 7.80 -18.11
CA GLU A 72 -1.97 7.05 -19.04
C GLU A 72 -3.18 7.90 -19.47
N LYS A 73 -3.92 8.47 -18.52
CA LYS A 73 -5.05 9.35 -18.80
C LYS A 73 -4.65 10.63 -19.53
N PHE A 74 -3.47 11.16 -19.26
CA PHE A 74 -2.95 12.31 -19.99
C PHE A 74 -2.63 11.98 -21.45
N LYS A 75 -2.02 10.82 -21.72
CA LYS A 75 -1.71 10.34 -23.09
C LYS A 75 -2.97 10.08 -23.91
N GLU A 76 -4.09 9.68 -23.29
CA GLU A 76 -5.37 9.56 -24.02
C GLU A 76 -5.79 10.90 -24.66
N LYS A 77 -5.51 12.02 -24.00
CA LYS A 77 -5.84 13.38 -24.44
C LYS A 77 -4.77 14.01 -25.34
N TYR A 78 -3.50 13.63 -25.14
CA TYR A 78 -2.33 14.25 -25.79
C TYR A 78 -1.43 13.21 -26.46
N LYS A 79 -1.83 12.73 -27.62
CA LYS A 79 -1.12 11.68 -28.37
C LYS A 79 0.30 12.04 -28.78
N GLY A 80 0.63 13.36 -28.87
CA GLY A 80 1.95 13.87 -29.20
C GLY A 80 2.91 13.97 -28.00
N VAL A 81 2.44 13.67 -26.76
CA VAL A 81 3.27 13.73 -25.55
C VAL A 81 3.75 12.34 -25.16
N ARG A 82 5.06 12.20 -24.98
CA ARG A 82 5.69 11.02 -24.37
C ARG A 82 5.76 11.20 -22.86
N THR A 83 5.44 10.15 -22.12
CA THR A 83 5.53 10.15 -20.67
C THR A 83 6.42 9.02 -20.19
N GLU A 84 7.24 9.30 -19.18
CA GLU A 84 8.10 8.34 -18.49
C GLU A 84 7.96 8.51 -16.99
N VAL A 85 7.82 7.39 -16.27
CA VAL A 85 7.65 7.39 -14.80
C VAL A 85 8.65 6.43 -14.18
N GLU A 86 9.48 6.94 -13.27
CA GLU A 86 10.49 6.17 -12.54
C GLU A 86 10.30 6.31 -11.03
N GLY A 87 9.94 5.21 -10.37
CA GLY A 87 9.74 5.11 -8.92
C GLY A 87 11.02 4.75 -8.18
N GLN A 88 12.02 5.62 -8.20
CA GLN A 88 13.36 5.36 -7.61
C GLN A 88 13.48 5.77 -6.13
N GLY A 89 12.42 6.30 -5.54
CA GLY A 89 12.37 6.84 -4.18
C GLY A 89 12.41 8.38 -4.14
N SER A 90 11.78 8.95 -3.10
CA SER A 90 11.64 10.41 -2.94
C SER A 90 12.97 11.17 -2.93
N SER A 91 14.05 10.54 -2.49
CA SER A 91 15.40 11.16 -2.47
C SER A 91 15.96 11.42 -3.86
N LYS A 92 15.39 10.83 -4.92
CA LYS A 92 15.79 11.05 -6.31
C LYS A 92 15.03 12.18 -6.99
N ALA A 93 13.91 12.62 -6.40
CA ALA A 93 13.04 13.63 -6.98
C ALA A 93 13.75 14.98 -7.20
N MET A 94 14.25 15.58 -6.12
CA MET A 94 14.88 16.90 -6.19
C MET A 94 16.17 16.91 -7.03
N PRO A 95 17.09 15.95 -6.91
CA PRO A 95 18.23 15.87 -7.84
C PRO A 95 17.83 15.82 -9.31
N ALA A 96 16.85 14.98 -9.67
CA ALA A 96 16.38 14.88 -11.05
C ALA A 96 15.75 16.18 -11.58
N LEU A 97 15.02 16.93 -10.74
CA LEU A 97 14.49 18.26 -11.07
C LEU A 97 15.63 19.29 -11.27
N ILE A 98 16.62 19.29 -10.35
CA ILE A 98 17.75 20.23 -10.38
C ILE A 98 18.61 19.98 -11.62
N GLU A 99 18.82 18.74 -12.00
CA GLU A 99 19.57 18.35 -13.20
C GLU A 99 18.80 18.59 -14.50
N GLY A 100 17.49 18.88 -14.42
CA GLY A 100 16.62 18.98 -15.59
C GLY A 100 16.28 17.62 -16.22
N ALA A 101 16.57 16.52 -15.53
CA ALA A 101 16.30 15.16 -15.97
C ALA A 101 14.83 14.75 -15.77
N ALA A 102 14.06 15.51 -14.98
CA ALA A 102 12.64 15.28 -14.74
C ALA A 102 11.84 16.58 -14.77
N SER A 103 10.55 16.48 -15.17
CA SER A 103 9.57 17.56 -15.13
C SER A 103 8.79 17.58 -13.82
N PHE A 104 8.60 16.40 -13.22
CA PHE A 104 7.92 16.18 -11.96
C PHE A 104 8.76 15.33 -11.02
N GLY A 105 8.74 15.67 -9.73
CA GLY A 105 9.43 14.94 -8.67
C GLY A 105 8.42 14.51 -7.59
N PRO A 106 7.66 13.42 -7.79
CA PRO A 106 6.73 12.94 -6.77
C PRO A 106 7.48 12.53 -5.50
N MET A 107 6.91 12.87 -4.35
CA MET A 107 7.50 12.60 -3.05
C MET A 107 6.42 12.09 -2.07
N SER A 108 6.76 11.11 -1.25
CA SER A 108 5.95 10.62 -0.12
C SER A 108 6.47 11.13 1.24
N ARG A 109 7.13 12.24 1.22
CA ARG A 109 7.57 13.09 2.34
C ARG A 109 7.75 14.51 1.84
N ASP A 110 7.84 15.44 2.74
CA ASP A 110 8.22 16.80 2.39
C ASP A 110 9.66 16.86 1.84
N ALA A 111 9.90 17.84 0.96
CA ALA A 111 11.24 18.16 0.53
C ALA A 111 12.06 18.70 1.72
N LYS A 112 13.29 18.23 1.86
CA LYS A 112 14.17 18.69 2.93
C LYS A 112 14.62 20.13 2.68
N PRO A 113 14.92 20.91 3.73
CA PRO A 113 15.38 22.30 3.58
C PRO A 113 16.58 22.47 2.64
N ASN A 114 17.56 21.52 2.69
CA ASN A 114 18.70 21.55 1.79
C ASN A 114 18.33 21.24 0.33
N GLU A 115 17.37 20.34 0.09
CA GLU A 115 16.88 20.02 -1.25
C GLU A 115 16.20 21.24 -1.88
N ILE A 116 15.41 21.99 -1.09
CA ILE A 116 14.77 23.25 -1.52
C ILE A 116 15.82 24.33 -1.81
N ALA A 117 16.81 24.49 -0.92
CA ALA A 117 17.87 25.48 -1.08
C ALA A 117 18.73 25.22 -2.33
N ASP A 118 19.05 23.96 -2.62
CA ASP A 118 19.82 23.56 -3.82
C ASP A 118 19.03 23.86 -5.10
N PHE A 119 17.72 23.61 -5.11
CA PHE A 119 16.85 23.98 -6.23
C PHE A 119 16.80 25.48 -6.42
N GLU A 120 16.56 26.26 -5.34
CA GLU A 120 16.48 27.71 -5.38
C GLU A 120 17.82 28.33 -5.85
N LYS A 121 18.96 27.80 -5.40
CA LYS A 121 20.29 28.18 -5.88
C LYS A 121 20.46 27.98 -7.39
N LYS A 122 19.90 26.90 -7.95
CA LYS A 122 20.01 26.58 -9.37
C LYS A 122 19.12 27.46 -10.24
N PHE A 123 17.88 27.69 -9.81
CA PHE A 123 16.86 28.30 -10.67
C PHE A 123 16.46 29.72 -10.26
N GLY A 124 16.89 30.20 -9.09
CA GLY A 124 16.55 31.53 -8.58
C GLY A 124 15.13 31.64 -7.98
N TYR A 125 14.41 30.52 -7.87
CA TYR A 125 13.07 30.44 -7.25
C TYR A 125 12.89 29.07 -6.59
N LYS A 126 11.93 28.98 -5.65
CA LYS A 126 11.62 27.72 -4.94
C LYS A 126 10.80 26.76 -5.81
N PRO A 127 10.94 25.45 -5.62
CA PRO A 127 10.09 24.49 -6.30
C PRO A 127 8.62 24.67 -5.91
N VAL A 128 7.70 24.42 -6.85
CA VAL A 128 6.27 24.44 -6.57
C VAL A 128 5.84 23.11 -5.98
N LEU A 129 5.23 23.15 -4.81
CA LEU A 129 4.62 21.98 -4.17
C LEU A 129 3.15 21.88 -4.57
N LEU A 130 2.77 20.72 -5.08
CA LEU A 130 1.39 20.38 -5.41
C LEU A 130 0.94 19.20 -4.52
N PRO A 131 0.21 19.43 -3.42
CA PRO A 131 -0.39 18.35 -2.65
C PRO A 131 -1.42 17.61 -3.52
N THR A 132 -1.32 16.28 -3.59
CA THR A 132 -2.12 15.48 -4.52
C THR A 132 -3.03 14.50 -3.84
N SER A 133 -2.59 13.91 -2.74
CA SER A 133 -3.30 12.85 -2.02
C SER A 133 -2.74 12.71 -0.61
N ILE A 134 -3.52 12.09 0.25
CA ILE A 134 -3.08 11.62 1.57
C ILE A 134 -2.73 10.13 1.41
N ASP A 135 -1.52 9.75 1.85
CA ASP A 135 -1.10 8.36 1.91
C ASP A 135 -1.22 7.86 3.36
N LEU A 136 -1.87 6.73 3.55
CA LEU A 136 -1.98 6.07 4.83
C LEU A 136 -0.94 4.95 4.89
N LEU A 137 0.02 5.08 5.80
CA LEU A 137 1.03 4.06 6.05
C LEU A 137 0.55 3.07 7.10
N ALA A 138 0.60 1.77 6.81
CA ALA A 138 0.17 0.72 7.71
C ALA A 138 1.28 -0.30 7.98
N VAL A 139 1.18 -0.98 9.14
CA VAL A 139 1.99 -2.14 9.49
C VAL A 139 1.23 -3.40 9.10
N TYR A 140 1.91 -4.29 8.38
CA TYR A 140 1.33 -5.49 7.81
C TYR A 140 1.94 -6.75 8.39
N VAL A 141 1.10 -7.76 8.50
CA VAL A 141 1.48 -9.15 8.75
C VAL A 141 0.84 -10.06 7.70
N HIS A 142 1.31 -11.31 7.60
CA HIS A 142 0.65 -12.31 6.77
C HIS A 142 -0.83 -12.45 7.16
N ARG A 143 -1.72 -12.70 6.20
CA ARG A 143 -3.17 -12.78 6.43
C ARG A 143 -3.59 -13.74 7.54
N ASP A 144 -2.86 -14.86 7.70
CA ASP A 144 -3.14 -15.89 8.68
C ASP A 144 -2.42 -15.68 10.03
N ASN A 145 -1.69 -14.58 10.20
CA ASN A 145 -1.09 -14.21 11.47
C ASN A 145 -2.18 -13.87 12.50
N PRO A 146 -2.18 -14.43 13.72
CA PRO A 146 -3.25 -14.19 14.68
C PRO A 146 -3.22 -12.79 15.35
N LEU A 147 -2.14 -12.02 15.18
CA LEU A 147 -2.05 -10.67 15.75
C LEU A 147 -3.05 -9.73 15.08
N GLU A 148 -3.87 -9.01 15.85
CA GLU A 148 -4.89 -8.09 15.34
C GLU A 148 -4.51 -6.62 15.52
N SER A 149 -3.72 -6.33 16.54
CA SER A 149 -3.30 -4.96 16.86
C SER A 149 -1.90 -4.94 17.44
N ILE A 150 -1.25 -3.77 17.34
CA ILE A 150 0.08 -3.52 17.88
C ILE A 150 0.17 -2.06 18.33
N SER A 151 0.93 -1.78 19.38
CA SER A 151 1.18 -0.42 19.84
C SER A 151 2.41 0.20 19.14
N MET A 152 2.46 1.53 19.09
CA MET A 152 3.61 2.25 18.50
C MET A 152 4.93 1.92 19.20
N PRO A 153 5.02 1.79 20.55
CA PRO A 153 6.24 1.33 21.23
C PRO A 153 6.65 -0.10 20.84
N GLU A 154 5.70 -1.03 20.59
CA GLU A 154 6.02 -2.37 20.10
C GLU A 154 6.53 -2.36 18.66
N VAL A 155 5.96 -1.50 17.80
CA VAL A 155 6.50 -1.28 16.43
C VAL A 155 7.94 -0.79 16.51
N ASP A 156 8.22 0.20 17.33
CA ASP A 156 9.59 0.69 17.55
C ASP A 156 10.50 -0.41 18.12
N ALA A 157 10.03 -1.20 19.07
CA ALA A 157 10.79 -2.31 19.67
C ALA A 157 11.13 -3.43 18.66
N ILE A 158 10.32 -3.60 17.60
CA ILE A 158 10.56 -4.58 16.53
C ILE A 158 11.51 -4.03 15.46
N PHE A 159 11.27 -2.81 14.98
CA PHE A 159 11.98 -2.26 13.83
C PHE A 159 13.23 -1.46 14.18
N SER A 160 13.34 -0.93 15.42
CA SER A 160 14.41 -0.01 15.81
C SER A 160 15.47 -0.68 16.68
N SER A 161 16.73 -0.32 16.42
CA SER A 161 17.86 -0.64 17.30
C SER A 161 17.95 0.29 18.50
N THR A 162 17.47 1.54 18.37
CA THR A 162 17.56 2.59 19.40
C THR A 162 16.35 2.65 20.31
N ARG A 163 15.18 2.17 19.87
CA ARG A 163 13.92 2.08 20.63
C ARG A 163 13.58 3.36 21.40
N LYS A 164 13.47 4.46 20.66
CA LYS A 164 13.23 5.79 21.25
C LYS A 164 11.83 5.96 21.86
N LEU A 165 10.88 5.12 21.48
CA LEU A 165 9.55 5.08 22.10
C LEU A 165 9.52 4.20 23.37
N GLY A 166 10.64 3.58 23.72
CA GLY A 166 10.83 2.74 24.90
C GLY A 166 10.62 1.26 24.66
N GLY A 167 10.83 0.46 25.69
CA GLY A 167 10.62 -0.99 25.64
C GLY A 167 11.87 -1.81 25.33
N GLU A 168 11.78 -3.10 25.66
CA GLU A 168 12.80 -4.09 25.34
C GLU A 168 12.68 -4.53 23.88
N PRO A 169 13.76 -5.04 23.24
CA PRO A 169 13.69 -5.50 21.87
C PRO A 169 12.72 -6.66 21.73
N ILE A 170 11.87 -6.59 20.71
CA ILE A 170 10.96 -7.66 20.33
C ILE A 170 11.53 -8.34 19.08
N GLU A 171 11.89 -9.61 19.24
CA GLU A 171 12.51 -10.41 18.18
C GLU A 171 11.69 -11.63 17.80
N ARG A 172 10.79 -12.07 18.70
CA ARG A 172 9.95 -13.26 18.52
C ARG A 172 8.49 -12.91 18.72
N TRP A 173 7.64 -13.62 18.02
CA TRP A 173 6.20 -13.47 18.10
C TRP A 173 5.63 -13.75 19.50
N GLY A 174 6.24 -14.68 20.25
CA GLY A 174 5.85 -14.96 21.64
C GLY A 174 5.94 -13.76 22.58
N GLN A 175 6.83 -12.79 22.32
CA GLN A 175 6.93 -11.56 23.08
C GLN A 175 5.74 -10.62 22.87
N LEU A 176 5.00 -10.81 21.76
CA LEU A 176 3.70 -10.15 21.48
C LEU A 176 2.50 -10.97 21.99
N GLY A 177 2.75 -12.01 22.82
CA GLY A 177 1.69 -12.84 23.39
C GLY A 177 1.19 -13.97 22.51
N LEU A 178 1.74 -14.18 21.31
CA LEU A 178 1.37 -15.28 20.44
C LEU A 178 1.89 -16.62 20.99
N LYS A 179 1.08 -17.68 20.80
CA LYS A 179 1.37 -19.02 21.29
C LYS A 179 1.44 -20.03 20.15
N GLY A 180 1.77 -21.28 20.50
CA GLY A 180 1.85 -22.39 19.55
C GLY A 180 2.94 -22.18 18.50
N ASP A 181 2.59 -22.35 17.22
CA ASP A 181 3.53 -22.25 16.10
C ASP A 181 4.28 -20.91 16.02
N TYR A 182 3.74 -19.86 16.61
CA TYR A 182 4.35 -18.51 16.60
C TYR A 182 5.26 -18.24 17.80
N GLU A 183 5.12 -18.95 18.92
CA GLU A 183 5.73 -18.57 20.20
C GLU A 183 7.24 -18.39 20.11
N ASN A 184 7.92 -19.31 19.45
CA ASN A 184 9.38 -19.34 19.34
C ASN A 184 9.92 -18.80 18.01
N GLU A 185 9.03 -18.44 17.08
CA GLU A 185 9.43 -17.94 15.78
C GLU A 185 9.91 -16.51 15.83
N ALA A 186 10.96 -16.22 15.07
CA ALA A 186 11.48 -14.87 14.91
C ALA A 186 10.53 -14.04 14.03
N VAL A 187 10.41 -12.75 14.33
CA VAL A 187 9.72 -11.79 13.46
C VAL A 187 10.64 -11.46 12.29
N ALA A 188 10.30 -11.93 11.09
CA ALA A 188 10.98 -11.54 9.86
C ALA A 188 10.52 -10.15 9.43
N ILE A 189 11.39 -9.15 9.53
CA ILE A 189 11.03 -7.74 9.31
C ILE A 189 11.42 -7.26 7.92
N PHE A 190 10.45 -6.62 7.24
CA PHE A 190 10.61 -6.07 5.88
C PHE A 190 10.30 -4.57 5.88
N GLY A 191 11.16 -3.80 5.23
CA GLY A 191 11.02 -2.35 5.14
C GLY A 191 11.47 -1.83 3.80
N ARG A 192 11.59 -0.51 3.70
CA ARG A 192 12.07 0.19 2.51
C ARG A 192 13.52 0.59 2.70
N ASN A 193 14.22 0.80 1.62
CA ASN A 193 15.57 1.35 1.63
C ASN A 193 15.57 2.87 1.92
N ALA A 194 16.73 3.42 2.26
CA ALA A 194 16.90 4.82 2.66
C ALA A 194 16.57 5.86 1.55
N ALA A 195 16.46 5.47 0.28
CA ALA A 195 16.03 6.36 -0.80
C ALA A 195 14.51 6.63 -0.76
N SER A 196 13.74 5.74 -0.09
CA SER A 196 12.29 5.84 0.03
C SER A 196 11.85 6.98 0.96
N GLY A 197 10.86 7.77 0.51
CA GLY A 197 10.16 8.71 1.40
C GLY A 197 9.39 8.00 2.51
N THR A 198 8.81 6.83 2.20
CA THR A 198 8.11 5.97 3.16
C THR A 198 9.04 5.48 4.28
N TYR A 199 10.30 5.14 3.96
CA TYR A 199 11.32 4.87 4.96
C TYR A 199 11.53 6.05 5.91
N GLY A 200 11.71 7.26 5.36
CA GLY A 200 11.92 8.47 6.16
C GLY A 200 10.70 8.80 7.05
N TYR A 201 9.51 8.67 6.50
CA TYR A 201 8.26 8.92 7.23
C TYR A 201 8.05 7.89 8.36
N PHE A 202 8.26 6.60 8.09
CA PHE A 202 8.17 5.56 9.10
C PHE A 202 9.21 5.77 10.22
N LYS A 203 10.45 6.09 9.86
CA LYS A 203 11.52 6.42 10.81
C LYS A 203 11.10 7.56 11.74
N GLU A 204 10.54 8.62 11.20
CA GLU A 204 10.08 9.78 11.97
C GLU A 204 8.89 9.44 12.88
N LYS A 205 7.84 8.86 12.33
CA LYS A 205 6.55 8.71 13.02
C LYS A 205 6.47 7.45 13.88
N ALA A 206 7.05 6.34 13.42
CA ALA A 206 6.94 5.07 14.10
C ALA A 206 8.14 4.74 14.99
N LEU A 207 9.32 5.31 14.71
CA LEU A 207 10.55 5.04 15.47
C LEU A 207 11.09 6.27 16.21
N GLY A 208 10.34 7.37 16.28
CA GLY A 208 10.79 8.62 16.93
C GLY A 208 12.14 9.12 16.41
N ASN A 209 12.42 8.98 15.12
CA ASN A 209 13.72 9.18 14.48
C ASN A 209 14.84 8.24 15.01
N GLY A 210 14.47 7.10 15.58
CA GLY A 210 15.40 6.02 15.93
C GLY A 210 16.00 5.34 14.71
N ASP A 211 17.07 4.59 14.90
CA ASP A 211 17.73 3.86 13.82
C ASP A 211 17.07 2.50 13.62
N PHE A 212 16.91 2.10 12.37
CA PHE A 212 16.44 0.77 12.04
C PHE A 212 17.44 -0.30 12.53
N ARG A 213 16.93 -1.49 12.77
CA ARG A 213 17.77 -2.67 13.04
C ARG A 213 18.39 -3.16 11.74
N ASP A 214 19.60 -3.71 11.83
CA ASP A 214 20.31 -4.31 10.67
C ASP A 214 19.56 -5.50 10.06
N GLN A 215 18.69 -6.15 10.85
CA GLN A 215 17.86 -7.28 10.41
C GLN A 215 16.67 -6.88 9.53
N VAL A 216 16.39 -5.59 9.34
CA VAL A 216 15.34 -5.15 8.42
C VAL A 216 15.73 -5.50 7.00
N ASN A 217 14.96 -6.38 6.37
CA ASN A 217 15.14 -6.73 4.96
C ASN A 217 14.64 -5.57 4.08
N GLU A 218 15.56 -4.77 3.57
CA GLU A 218 15.25 -3.61 2.75
C GLU A 218 14.72 -4.03 1.38
N GLN A 219 13.55 -3.51 1.01
CA GLN A 219 12.89 -3.75 -0.26
C GLN A 219 12.94 -2.51 -1.16
N PRO A 220 13.09 -2.68 -2.47
CA PRO A 220 13.18 -1.56 -3.41
C PRO A 220 11.87 -0.78 -3.56
N GLY A 221 10.72 -1.45 -3.34
CA GLY A 221 9.39 -0.87 -3.57
C GLY A 221 8.34 -1.35 -2.57
N SER A 222 7.22 -0.62 -2.54
CA SER A 222 6.07 -0.90 -1.68
C SER A 222 5.44 -2.27 -2.00
N THR A 223 5.32 -2.59 -3.28
CA THR A 223 4.82 -3.91 -3.75
C THR A 223 5.70 -5.04 -3.25
N ALA A 224 7.04 -4.88 -3.28
CA ALA A 224 7.96 -5.92 -2.84
C ALA A 224 7.86 -6.18 -1.33
N VAL A 225 7.62 -5.14 -0.50
CA VAL A 225 7.35 -5.33 0.93
C VAL A 225 6.09 -6.17 1.13
N ILE A 226 4.97 -5.81 0.48
CA ILE A 226 3.70 -6.52 0.61
C ILE A 226 3.81 -7.97 0.14
N GLN A 227 4.52 -8.21 -0.96
CA GLN A 227 4.77 -9.56 -1.46
C GLN A 227 5.58 -10.39 -0.44
N SER A 228 6.70 -9.85 0.06
CA SER A 228 7.53 -10.54 1.06
C SER A 228 6.77 -10.89 2.34
N VAL A 229 5.90 -9.98 2.80
CA VAL A 229 5.04 -10.24 3.96
C VAL A 229 3.98 -11.29 3.65
N GLY A 230 3.40 -11.27 2.45
CA GLY A 230 2.38 -12.23 2.03
C GLY A 230 2.92 -13.64 1.74
N GLU A 231 4.21 -13.79 1.48
CA GLU A 231 4.88 -15.07 1.24
C GLU A 231 5.44 -15.72 2.52
N ASN A 232 5.57 -14.97 3.62
CA ASN A 232 6.13 -15.45 4.88
C ASN A 232 5.16 -15.22 6.04
N ARG A 233 4.61 -16.31 6.59
CA ARG A 233 3.65 -16.26 7.70
C ARG A 233 4.19 -15.61 8.99
N PHE A 234 5.51 -15.55 9.14
CA PHE A 234 6.20 -14.94 10.30
C PHE A 234 6.74 -13.55 10.00
N ALA A 235 6.31 -12.96 8.89
CA ALA A 235 6.76 -11.64 8.48
C ALA A 235 5.92 -10.51 9.08
N MET A 236 6.59 -9.38 9.27
CA MET A 236 6.00 -8.07 9.52
C MET A 236 6.68 -7.03 8.61
N GLY A 237 5.91 -6.10 8.08
CA GLY A 237 6.44 -5.03 7.23
C GLY A 237 5.58 -3.78 7.26
N TYR A 238 6.02 -2.70 6.62
CA TYR A 238 5.24 -1.48 6.48
C TYR A 238 5.17 -1.01 5.03
N SER A 239 4.01 -0.53 4.63
CA SER A 239 3.76 -0.02 3.27
C SER A 239 2.52 0.87 3.23
N GLY A 240 2.34 1.64 2.16
CA GLY A 240 1.11 2.40 1.93
C GLY A 240 -0.12 1.51 1.78
N ILE A 241 -1.29 1.98 2.24
CA ILE A 241 -2.53 1.20 2.26
C ILE A 241 -2.97 0.79 0.85
N GLY A 242 -2.69 1.61 -0.16
CA GLY A 242 -3.01 1.32 -1.56
C GLY A 242 -2.28 0.11 -2.17
N TYR A 243 -1.29 -0.44 -1.46
CA TYR A 243 -0.56 -1.65 -1.89
C TYR A 243 -1.04 -2.94 -1.22
N LYS A 244 -2.03 -2.84 -0.31
CA LYS A 244 -2.60 -4.00 0.38
C LYS A 244 -3.15 -5.03 -0.62
N THR A 245 -2.83 -6.30 -0.38
CA THR A 245 -3.38 -7.44 -1.12
C THR A 245 -4.13 -8.39 -0.19
N SER A 246 -4.82 -9.38 -0.73
CA SER A 246 -5.49 -10.42 0.05
C SER A 246 -4.52 -11.37 0.80
N ALA A 247 -3.21 -11.31 0.50
CA ALA A 247 -2.18 -12.12 1.17
C ALA A 247 -1.74 -11.55 2.53
N VAL A 248 -2.06 -10.28 2.80
CA VAL A 248 -1.65 -9.57 4.02
C VAL A 248 -2.85 -8.94 4.73
N LYS A 249 -2.71 -8.71 6.03
CA LYS A 249 -3.62 -7.86 6.79
C LYS A 249 -2.86 -6.70 7.43
N ALA A 250 -3.50 -5.52 7.47
CA ALA A 250 -3.00 -4.38 8.20
C ALA A 250 -3.39 -4.52 9.68
N LEU A 251 -2.45 -4.24 10.57
CA LEU A 251 -2.70 -4.24 12.01
C LEU A 251 -3.36 -2.94 12.45
N LYS A 252 -4.26 -3.02 13.42
CA LYS A 252 -4.73 -1.84 14.15
C LYS A 252 -3.60 -1.29 14.99
N LEU A 253 -3.45 0.04 15.00
CA LEU A 253 -2.37 0.70 15.73
C LEU A 253 -2.90 1.39 16.98
N ALA A 254 -2.30 1.08 18.13
CA ALA A 254 -2.55 1.78 19.38
C ALA A 254 -1.42 2.77 19.68
N PRO A 255 -1.70 3.99 20.19
CA PRO A 255 -0.65 4.93 20.61
C PRO A 255 0.27 4.34 21.68
N LYS A 256 -0.28 3.57 22.64
CA LYS A 256 0.44 2.84 23.68
C LYS A 256 -0.20 1.48 23.94
N ALA A 257 0.55 0.59 24.57
CA ALA A 257 0.03 -0.70 25.01
C ALA A 257 -1.17 -0.50 25.96
N GLY A 258 -2.28 -1.22 25.68
CA GLY A 258 -3.52 -1.14 26.44
C GLY A 258 -4.44 0.02 26.08
N GLU A 259 -4.05 0.92 25.20
CA GLU A 259 -4.93 1.95 24.66
C GLU A 259 -5.76 1.40 23.47
N PRO A 260 -6.91 2.04 23.14
CA PRO A 260 -7.69 1.64 21.97
C PRO A 260 -6.88 1.68 20.67
N ALA A 261 -6.90 0.59 19.95
CA ALA A 261 -6.25 0.50 18.65
C ALA A 261 -7.19 0.97 17.53
N ILE A 262 -6.66 1.78 16.63
CA ILE A 262 -7.37 2.38 15.49
C ILE A 262 -7.09 1.52 14.25
N GLU A 263 -8.15 1.17 13.53
CA GLU A 263 -8.05 0.47 12.26
C GLU A 263 -7.58 1.41 11.15
N PRO A 264 -6.61 1.00 10.32
CA PRO A 264 -6.21 1.80 9.15
C PRO A 264 -7.29 1.68 8.06
N THR A 265 -8.23 2.62 8.08
CA THR A 265 -9.32 2.73 7.09
C THR A 265 -9.23 4.04 6.35
N ASP A 266 -9.73 4.06 5.11
CA ASP A 266 -10.01 5.27 4.33
C ASP A 266 -11.25 5.93 4.96
N ALA A 267 -11.07 6.76 5.98
CA ALA A 267 -12.16 7.46 6.65
C ALA A 267 -12.41 8.83 6.02
#